data_e97ff36429c1c3f03d686a1beb574a4d
#
_entry.id   e97ff36429c1c3f03d686a1beb574a4d
#
_cell.length_a   1.000
_cell.length_b   1.000
_cell.length_c   1.000
_cell.angle_alpha   90.00
_cell.angle_beta   90.00
_cell.angle_gamma   90.00
#
_symmetry.space_group_name_H-M   'P 1'
#
loop_
_entity.id
_entity.type
_entity.pdbx_description
1 polymer ?
#
loop_
_entity_poly.entity_id
_entity_poly.type
_entity_poly.pdbx_seq_one_letter_code
_entity_poly.pdbx_strand_id
1 'polypeptide(L)'
;MIDFLKLPSPCYVLDETLLDRNLAVIDRVRRESGAEIIVALKACAMWSIFPELARHSDGATASSAAEARLVFEEYGKPAHTYAPVYTDRNIDEILRCSDHITFNSVAQFERFGPMALLRGISCGLRINPQYSPVETDLYNPCVPGSRLGVTADELNDLPAGIDGLHFHVLCESRPHHLKLALEAVEKHFGQYLDRIGWLNMGGGHLM
;
A
#
# COMPACT_ATOMS: atom_id res chain seq x y z
N MET A 1 30.43 13.45 7.18
CA MET A 1 30.72 12.50 6.07
C MET A 1 31.07 11.15 6.68
N ILE A 2 30.41 10.08 6.25
CA ILE A 2 30.62 8.72 6.77
C ILE A 2 31.99 8.22 6.33
N ASP A 3 32.80 7.73 7.27
CA ASP A 3 34.07 7.06 6.97
C ASP A 3 33.82 5.55 6.74
N PHE A 4 33.55 5.18 5.49
CA PHE A 4 33.21 3.82 5.10
C PHE A 4 34.32 2.78 5.42
N LEU A 5 35.57 3.22 5.57
CA LEU A 5 36.69 2.32 5.91
C LEU A 5 36.65 1.82 7.36
N LYS A 6 35.89 2.48 8.21
CA LYS A 6 35.70 2.11 9.62
C LYS A 6 34.45 1.25 9.87
N LEU A 7 33.66 1.00 8.86
CA LEU A 7 32.45 0.20 9.00
C LEU A 7 32.72 -1.30 8.81
N PRO A 8 31.99 -2.15 9.53
CA PRO A 8 32.09 -3.60 9.29
C PRO A 8 31.59 -3.94 7.87
N SER A 9 32.18 -4.96 7.25
CA SER A 9 31.76 -5.42 5.93
C SER A 9 31.50 -6.92 5.96
N PRO A 10 30.36 -7.41 5.39
CA PRO A 10 29.29 -6.64 4.73
C PRO A 10 28.32 -5.99 5.72
N CYS A 11 27.81 -4.80 5.40
CA CYS A 11 26.74 -4.14 6.17
C CYS A 11 25.90 -3.21 5.28
N TYR A 12 24.67 -2.95 5.69
CA TYR A 12 23.88 -1.85 5.18
C TYR A 12 24.16 -0.58 5.99
N VAL A 13 24.29 0.54 5.30
CA VAL A 13 24.56 1.84 5.91
C VAL A 13 23.47 2.82 5.51
N LEU A 14 22.86 3.46 6.49
CA LEU A 14 21.92 4.54 6.30
C LEU A 14 22.53 5.84 6.85
N ASP A 15 22.48 6.89 6.04
CA ASP A 15 22.87 8.24 6.46
C ASP A 15 21.64 8.98 6.98
N GLU A 16 21.58 9.20 8.29
CA GLU A 16 20.45 9.86 8.95
C GLU A 16 20.24 11.29 8.43
N THR A 17 21.32 12.01 8.07
CA THR A 17 21.20 13.38 7.52
C THR A 17 20.48 13.37 6.15
N LEU A 18 20.72 12.34 5.34
CA LEU A 18 20.02 12.18 4.08
C LEU A 18 18.59 11.71 4.30
N LEU A 19 18.36 10.83 5.27
CA LEU A 19 17.02 10.43 5.67
C LEU A 19 16.18 11.64 6.08
N ASP A 20 16.66 12.48 6.97
CA ASP A 20 15.97 13.69 7.44
C ASP A 20 15.56 14.61 6.29
N ARG A 21 16.44 14.78 5.30
CA ARG A 21 16.12 15.57 4.10
C ARG A 21 14.98 14.97 3.28
N ASN A 22 14.97 13.64 3.12
CA ASN A 22 13.90 12.93 2.42
C ASN A 22 12.58 13.01 3.19
N LEU A 23 12.64 12.85 4.52
CA LEU A 23 11.46 12.96 5.37
C LEU A 23 10.86 14.37 5.37
N ALA A 24 11.69 15.41 5.29
CA ALA A 24 11.22 16.79 5.13
C ALA A 24 10.43 16.98 3.80
N VAL A 25 10.80 16.26 2.72
CA VAL A 25 10.02 16.27 1.47
C VAL A 25 8.66 15.60 1.67
N ILE A 26 8.64 14.44 2.35
CA ILE A 26 7.40 13.71 2.68
C ILE A 26 6.46 14.61 3.48
N ASP A 27 6.96 15.25 4.56
CA ASP A 27 6.16 16.17 5.38
C ASP A 27 5.58 17.35 4.58
N ARG A 28 6.36 17.89 3.65
CA ARG A 28 5.87 18.96 2.78
C ARG A 28 4.73 18.46 1.90
N VAL A 29 4.89 17.32 1.25
CA VAL A 29 3.86 16.73 0.39
C VAL A 29 2.59 16.46 1.17
N ARG A 30 2.69 15.87 2.37
CA ARG A 30 1.54 15.63 3.26
C ARG A 30 0.78 16.91 3.58
N ARG A 31 1.49 17.96 3.99
CA ARG A 31 0.87 19.25 4.33
C ARG A 31 0.23 19.95 3.14
N GLU A 32 0.89 19.92 1.99
CA GLU A 32 0.42 20.62 0.79
C GLU A 32 -0.73 19.89 0.09
N SER A 33 -0.73 18.55 0.10
CA SER A 33 -1.77 17.75 -0.57
C SER A 33 -2.94 17.36 0.34
N GLY A 34 -2.72 17.32 1.66
CA GLY A 34 -3.66 16.73 2.60
C GLY A 34 -3.78 15.20 2.52
N ALA A 35 -2.92 14.55 1.71
CA ALA A 35 -2.91 13.10 1.58
C ALA A 35 -2.13 12.45 2.75
N GLU A 36 -2.60 11.31 3.22
CA GLU A 36 -1.87 10.46 4.14
C GLU A 36 -0.78 9.69 3.37
N ILE A 37 0.41 9.63 3.95
CA ILE A 37 1.54 8.89 3.38
C ILE A 37 1.94 7.76 4.32
N ILE A 38 1.88 6.53 3.83
CA ILE A 38 2.26 5.33 4.57
C ILE A 38 3.52 4.69 3.99
N VAL A 39 4.42 4.23 4.86
CA VAL A 39 5.70 3.63 4.46
C VAL A 39 5.49 2.18 4.03
N ALA A 40 6.05 1.79 2.89
CA ALA A 40 5.98 0.41 2.40
C ALA A 40 7.19 -0.40 2.87
N LEU A 41 6.99 -1.41 3.73
CA LEU A 41 8.08 -2.23 4.26
C LEU A 41 8.83 -3.01 3.17
N LYS A 42 8.14 -3.42 2.11
CA LYS A 42 8.80 -4.06 0.96
C LYS A 42 9.90 -3.19 0.31
N ALA A 43 9.83 -1.87 0.49
CA ALA A 43 10.84 -0.95 0.00
C ALA A 43 11.95 -0.72 1.03
N CYS A 44 11.61 -0.67 2.33
CA CYS A 44 12.57 -0.50 3.42
C CYS A 44 12.00 -1.10 4.71
N ALA A 45 12.60 -2.21 5.17
CA ALA A 45 12.23 -2.87 6.42
C ALA A 45 13.34 -2.76 7.49
N MET A 46 14.13 -1.70 7.45
CA MET A 46 15.15 -1.42 8.47
C MET A 46 14.48 -0.89 9.74
N TRP A 47 14.07 -1.78 10.64
CA TRP A 47 13.30 -1.44 11.83
C TRP A 47 13.98 -0.45 12.78
N SER A 48 15.31 -0.36 12.78
CA SER A 48 16.05 0.60 13.62
C SER A 48 15.71 2.07 13.33
N ILE A 49 15.18 2.37 12.13
CA ILE A 49 14.75 3.72 11.75
C ILE A 49 13.24 3.96 11.84
N PHE A 50 12.47 2.94 12.20
CA PHE A 50 11.00 3.05 12.28
C PHE A 50 10.52 4.16 13.24
N PRO A 51 11.14 4.40 14.39
CA PRO A 51 10.76 5.53 15.24
C PRO A 51 10.86 6.89 14.53
N GLU A 52 11.85 7.05 13.63
CA GLU A 52 12.00 8.25 12.82
C GLU A 52 10.95 8.32 11.72
N LEU A 53 10.78 7.24 10.95
CA LEU A 53 9.77 7.15 9.90
C LEU A 53 8.35 7.39 10.44
N ALA A 54 8.03 6.87 11.62
CA ALA A 54 6.71 7.00 12.24
C ALA A 54 6.34 8.43 12.64
N ARG A 55 7.33 9.32 12.84
CA ARG A 55 7.09 10.75 13.08
C ARG A 55 6.69 11.50 11.82
N HIS A 56 7.12 11.02 10.65
CA HIS A 56 6.95 11.70 9.37
C HIS A 56 5.95 11.02 8.42
N SER A 57 5.27 9.97 8.88
CA SER A 57 4.28 9.23 8.11
C SER A 57 3.02 8.92 8.92
N ASP A 58 1.95 8.60 8.24
CA ASP A 58 0.67 8.31 8.89
C ASP A 58 0.56 6.85 9.32
N GLY A 59 1.37 5.97 8.73
CA GLY A 59 1.41 4.55 9.04
C GLY A 59 2.42 3.79 8.20
N ALA A 60 2.26 2.47 8.16
CA ALA A 60 3.06 1.60 7.31
C ALA A 60 2.21 0.50 6.66
N THR A 61 2.60 0.08 5.46
CA THR A 61 1.91 -1.00 4.73
C THR A 61 2.73 -2.28 4.75
N ALA A 62 2.03 -3.40 4.89
CA ALA A 62 2.58 -4.73 4.91
C ALA A 62 2.09 -5.56 3.72
N SER A 63 2.95 -6.45 3.22
CA SER A 63 2.65 -7.36 2.10
C SER A 63 2.64 -8.83 2.52
N SER A 64 2.80 -9.11 3.81
CA SER A 64 2.80 -10.46 4.40
C SER A 64 2.46 -10.40 5.89
N ALA A 65 2.17 -11.55 6.51
CA ALA A 65 1.96 -11.66 7.95
C ALA A 65 3.21 -11.23 8.74
N ALA A 66 4.39 -11.60 8.27
CA ALA A 66 5.65 -11.21 8.91
C ALA A 66 5.86 -9.69 8.88
N GLU A 67 5.57 -9.03 7.75
CA GLU A 67 5.62 -7.57 7.67
C GLU A 67 4.54 -6.91 8.53
N ALA A 68 3.30 -7.43 8.55
CA ALA A 68 2.23 -6.90 9.39
C ALA A 68 2.61 -6.95 10.87
N ARG A 69 3.19 -8.06 11.31
CA ARG A 69 3.73 -8.20 12.68
C ARG A 69 4.86 -7.21 12.94
N LEU A 70 5.81 -7.06 11.99
CA LEU A 70 6.93 -6.13 12.12
C LEU A 70 6.43 -4.67 12.25
N VAL A 71 5.41 -4.28 11.49
CA VAL A 71 4.76 -2.96 11.63
C VAL A 71 4.15 -2.83 13.02
N PHE A 72 3.39 -3.81 13.46
CA PHE A 72 2.69 -3.77 14.74
C PHE A 72 3.65 -3.70 15.92
N GLU A 73 4.72 -4.51 15.91
CA GLU A 73 5.68 -4.62 17.02
C GLU A 73 6.70 -3.48 17.04
N GLU A 74 7.21 -3.04 15.88
CA GLU A 74 8.35 -2.12 15.80
C GLU A 74 7.98 -0.71 15.30
N TYR A 75 6.94 -0.59 14.48
CA TYR A 75 6.46 0.73 14.03
C TYR A 75 5.51 1.37 15.03
N GLY A 76 4.94 0.55 15.92
CA GLY A 76 4.05 1.00 16.99
C GLY A 76 2.66 1.44 16.53
N LYS A 77 2.24 1.02 15.32
CA LYS A 77 0.91 1.24 14.74
C LYS A 77 0.41 -0.05 14.09
N PRO A 78 -0.91 -0.24 13.94
CA PRO A 78 -1.44 -1.30 13.09
C PRO A 78 -1.04 -1.09 11.62
N ALA A 79 -0.94 -2.19 10.88
CA ALA A 79 -0.56 -2.15 9.49
C ALA A 79 -1.76 -1.90 8.56
N HIS A 80 -1.48 -1.25 7.42
CA HIS A 80 -2.33 -1.33 6.23
C HIS A 80 -1.83 -2.52 5.40
N THR A 81 -2.56 -3.63 5.43
CA THR A 81 -2.07 -4.87 4.80
C THR A 81 -2.72 -5.14 3.46
N TYR A 82 -1.89 -5.38 2.44
CA TYR A 82 -2.29 -5.93 1.16
C TYR A 82 -1.36 -7.07 0.76
N ALA A 83 -1.94 -8.24 0.50
CA ALA A 83 -1.28 -9.35 -0.19
C ALA A 83 -2.20 -9.91 -1.28
N PRO A 84 -1.65 -10.38 -2.42
CA PRO A 84 -2.47 -10.95 -3.49
C PRO A 84 -3.28 -12.15 -3.05
N VAL A 85 -2.79 -12.90 -2.05
CA VAL A 85 -3.44 -14.08 -1.49
C VAL A 85 -3.35 -14.10 0.03
N TYR A 86 -4.50 -14.28 0.67
CA TYR A 86 -4.60 -14.65 2.08
C TYR A 86 -4.98 -16.13 2.21
N THR A 87 -4.53 -16.76 3.27
CA THR A 87 -4.81 -18.17 3.56
C THR A 87 -5.30 -18.34 5.00
N ASP A 88 -5.96 -19.46 5.29
CA ASP A 88 -6.40 -19.77 6.66
C ASP A 88 -5.24 -19.82 7.67
N ARG A 89 -4.01 -20.04 7.17
CA ARG A 89 -2.81 -20.12 8.01
C ARG A 89 -2.29 -18.74 8.47
N ASN A 90 -2.52 -17.69 7.65
CA ASN A 90 -1.92 -16.38 7.92
C ASN A 90 -2.93 -15.27 8.22
N ILE A 91 -4.20 -15.47 7.91
CA ILE A 91 -5.21 -14.43 8.05
C ILE A 91 -5.38 -13.94 9.48
N ASP A 92 -5.40 -14.84 10.47
CA ASP A 92 -5.57 -14.46 11.87
C ASP A 92 -4.45 -13.57 12.40
N GLU A 93 -3.20 -13.86 12.03
CA GLU A 93 -2.05 -13.04 12.39
C GLU A 93 -2.12 -11.67 11.71
N ILE A 94 -2.45 -11.64 10.42
CA ILE A 94 -2.63 -10.40 9.66
C ILE A 94 -3.71 -9.52 10.30
N LEU A 95 -4.87 -10.07 10.59
CA LEU A 95 -5.99 -9.33 11.19
C LEU A 95 -5.67 -8.80 12.60
N ARG A 96 -4.84 -9.52 13.34
CA ARG A 96 -4.39 -9.05 14.67
C ARG A 96 -3.47 -7.82 14.58
N CYS A 97 -2.70 -7.72 13.50
CA CYS A 97 -1.66 -6.70 13.32
C CYS A 97 -2.07 -5.55 12.41
N SER A 98 -3.31 -5.56 11.89
CA SER A 98 -3.77 -4.60 10.88
C SER A 98 -5.03 -3.88 11.34
N ASP A 99 -5.19 -2.61 10.95
CA ASP A 99 -6.43 -1.84 11.02
C ASP A 99 -7.07 -1.62 9.65
N HIS A 100 -6.30 -1.80 8.59
CA HIS A 100 -6.77 -1.81 7.21
C HIS A 100 -6.30 -3.08 6.49
N ILE A 101 -7.22 -3.72 5.78
CA ILE A 101 -6.89 -4.88 4.95
C ILE A 101 -7.49 -4.72 3.55
N THR A 102 -6.68 -4.91 2.52
CA THR A 102 -7.13 -4.87 1.14
C THR A 102 -7.19 -6.28 0.56
N PHE A 103 -8.34 -6.66 0.04
CA PHE A 103 -8.58 -7.93 -0.64
C PHE A 103 -8.31 -7.80 -2.13
N ASN A 104 -7.74 -8.83 -2.73
CA ASN A 104 -7.40 -8.82 -4.16
C ASN A 104 -8.59 -9.16 -5.07
N SER A 105 -9.63 -9.78 -4.54
CA SER A 105 -10.85 -10.16 -5.26
C SER A 105 -12.07 -10.16 -4.35
N VAL A 106 -13.26 -10.10 -4.95
CA VAL A 106 -14.53 -10.21 -4.22
C VAL A 106 -14.62 -11.54 -3.48
N ALA A 107 -14.26 -12.66 -4.13
CA ALA A 107 -14.27 -13.98 -3.49
C ALA A 107 -13.34 -14.06 -2.26
N GLN A 108 -12.20 -13.36 -2.28
CA GLN A 108 -11.32 -13.29 -1.13
C GLN A 108 -11.94 -12.47 0.02
N PHE A 109 -12.63 -11.37 -0.32
CA PHE A 109 -13.39 -10.59 0.67
C PHE A 109 -14.56 -11.41 1.25
N GLU A 110 -15.34 -12.12 0.42
CA GLU A 110 -16.43 -12.97 0.89
C GLU A 110 -15.95 -14.02 1.90
N ARG A 111 -14.75 -14.58 1.67
CA ARG A 111 -14.17 -15.58 2.57
C ARG A 111 -13.67 -15.00 3.89
N PHE A 112 -12.93 -13.91 3.85
CA PHE A 112 -12.18 -13.40 5.01
C PHE A 112 -12.69 -12.04 5.54
N GLY A 113 -13.45 -11.31 4.74
CA GLY A 113 -14.00 -10.00 5.11
C GLY A 113 -14.87 -10.03 6.37
N PRO A 114 -15.77 -11.03 6.55
CA PRO A 114 -16.54 -11.12 7.78
C PRO A 114 -15.68 -11.19 9.05
N MET A 115 -14.53 -11.87 9.00
CA MET A 115 -13.60 -11.95 10.13
C MET A 115 -12.93 -10.59 10.42
N ALA A 116 -12.59 -9.84 9.37
CA ALA A 116 -12.01 -8.50 9.49
C ALA A 116 -13.03 -7.50 10.05
N LEU A 117 -14.24 -7.50 9.52
CA LEU A 117 -15.34 -6.61 9.95
C LEU A 117 -15.72 -6.85 11.41
N LEU A 118 -15.77 -8.10 11.88
CA LEU A 118 -16.03 -8.43 13.28
C LEU A 118 -14.96 -7.88 14.23
N ARG A 119 -13.76 -7.62 13.73
CA ARG A 119 -12.65 -7.02 14.49
C ARG A 119 -12.56 -5.51 14.31
N GLY A 120 -13.50 -4.88 13.59
CA GLY A 120 -13.52 -3.44 13.33
C GLY A 120 -12.42 -2.98 12.36
N ILE A 121 -11.89 -3.90 11.54
CA ILE A 121 -10.85 -3.59 10.55
C ILE A 121 -11.50 -3.03 9.29
N SER A 122 -11.00 -1.90 8.80
CA SER A 122 -11.44 -1.30 7.54
C SER A 122 -11.02 -2.17 6.35
N CYS A 123 -11.99 -2.56 5.53
CA CYS A 123 -11.80 -3.47 4.42
C CYS A 123 -11.78 -2.73 3.09
N GLY A 124 -10.76 -2.97 2.28
CA GLY A 124 -10.64 -2.45 0.93
C GLY A 124 -10.64 -3.53 -0.13
N LEU A 125 -10.89 -3.11 -1.37
CA LEU A 125 -10.78 -3.95 -2.54
C LEU A 125 -9.73 -3.39 -3.48
N ARG A 126 -8.79 -4.23 -3.93
CA ARG A 126 -7.88 -3.84 -5.00
C ARG A 126 -8.62 -3.84 -6.32
N ILE A 127 -8.51 -2.72 -7.02
CA ILE A 127 -9.08 -2.52 -8.37
C ILE A 127 -7.98 -2.50 -9.42
N ASN A 128 -8.31 -2.96 -10.61
CA ASN A 128 -7.48 -2.87 -11.80
C ASN A 128 -8.10 -1.84 -12.76
N PRO A 129 -7.56 -0.62 -12.85
CA PRO A 129 -8.11 0.43 -13.71
C PRO A 129 -7.81 0.21 -15.20
N GLN A 130 -7.21 -0.92 -15.57
CA GLN A 130 -6.83 -1.27 -16.94
C GLN A 130 -5.90 -0.24 -17.60
N TYR A 131 -5.14 0.48 -16.77
CA TYR A 131 -4.11 1.42 -17.17
C TYR A 131 -2.88 1.30 -16.28
N SER A 132 -1.72 1.23 -16.89
CA SER A 132 -0.42 1.35 -16.24
C SER A 132 0.57 2.00 -17.22
N PRO A 133 1.44 2.92 -16.77
CA PRO A 133 2.48 3.48 -17.61
C PRO A 133 3.68 2.54 -17.82
N VAL A 134 3.64 1.34 -17.23
CA VAL A 134 4.74 0.37 -17.31
C VAL A 134 4.73 -0.30 -18.68
N GLU A 135 5.79 -0.09 -19.45
CA GLU A 135 5.91 -0.58 -20.83
C GLU A 135 6.17 -2.09 -20.90
N THR A 136 6.89 -2.64 -19.93
CA THR A 136 7.23 -4.06 -19.92
C THR A 136 6.10 -4.89 -19.34
N ASP A 137 5.48 -5.74 -20.14
CA ASP A 137 4.33 -6.57 -19.75
C ASP A 137 4.56 -7.37 -18.47
N LEU A 138 5.77 -7.89 -18.28
CA LEU A 138 6.14 -8.66 -17.08
C LEU A 138 5.93 -7.87 -15.76
N TYR A 139 6.10 -6.57 -15.80
CA TYR A 139 5.98 -5.68 -14.63
C TYR A 139 4.70 -4.84 -14.66
N ASN A 140 3.93 -4.91 -15.75
CA ASN A 140 2.67 -4.19 -15.89
C ASN A 140 1.53 -4.94 -15.17
N PRO A 141 1.00 -4.41 -14.06
CA PRO A 141 -0.06 -5.09 -13.30
C PRO A 141 -1.43 -5.08 -14.00
N CYS A 142 -1.55 -4.37 -15.11
CA CYS A 142 -2.80 -4.16 -15.84
C CYS A 142 -2.84 -4.85 -17.21
N VAL A 143 -1.89 -5.76 -17.51
CA VAL A 143 -1.93 -6.54 -18.75
C VAL A 143 -3.21 -7.39 -18.82
N PRO A 144 -3.72 -7.69 -20.02
CA PRO A 144 -4.83 -8.61 -20.20
C PRO A 144 -4.57 -9.95 -19.49
N GLY A 145 -5.53 -10.41 -18.68
CA GLY A 145 -5.39 -11.64 -17.89
C GLY A 145 -4.60 -11.46 -16.57
N SER A 146 -4.23 -10.24 -16.18
CA SER A 146 -3.68 -9.98 -14.86
C SER A 146 -4.67 -10.40 -13.77
N ARG A 147 -4.14 -11.02 -12.71
CA ARG A 147 -4.92 -11.42 -11.53
C ARG A 147 -4.79 -10.43 -10.37
N LEU A 148 -4.26 -9.24 -10.62
CA LEU A 148 -4.00 -8.22 -9.60
C LEU A 148 -5.12 -7.18 -9.56
N GLY A 149 -6.07 -7.41 -8.65
CA GLY A 149 -7.26 -6.58 -8.47
C GLY A 149 -8.40 -6.97 -9.42
N VAL A 150 -9.58 -6.45 -9.15
CA VAL A 150 -10.79 -6.66 -9.96
C VAL A 150 -10.90 -5.59 -11.03
N THR A 151 -11.34 -5.98 -12.23
CA THR A 151 -11.72 -5.04 -13.29
C THR A 151 -13.16 -4.55 -13.09
N ALA A 152 -13.53 -3.47 -13.76
CA ALA A 152 -14.89 -2.94 -13.65
C ALA A 152 -15.95 -3.95 -14.15
N ASP A 153 -15.61 -4.74 -15.16
CA ASP A 153 -16.51 -5.77 -15.72
C ASP A 153 -16.73 -6.96 -14.77
N GLU A 154 -15.80 -7.18 -13.82
CA GLU A 154 -15.89 -8.23 -12.80
C GLU A 154 -16.64 -7.76 -11.55
N LEU A 155 -16.88 -6.44 -11.41
CA LEU A 155 -17.48 -5.82 -10.25
C LEU A 155 -18.91 -5.32 -10.57
N ASN A 156 -19.92 -6.14 -10.28
CA ASN A 156 -21.31 -5.74 -10.48
C ASN A 156 -21.75 -4.60 -9.53
N ASP A 157 -21.31 -4.65 -8.26
CA ASP A 157 -21.47 -3.61 -7.26
C ASP A 157 -20.39 -3.76 -6.18
N LEU A 158 -20.17 -2.69 -5.41
CA LEU A 158 -19.26 -2.70 -4.27
C LEU A 158 -19.86 -3.56 -3.14
N PRO A 159 -19.19 -4.65 -2.71
CA PRO A 159 -19.70 -5.49 -1.64
C PRO A 159 -19.92 -4.71 -0.34
N ALA A 160 -21.01 -5.00 0.36
CA ALA A 160 -21.29 -4.38 1.66
C ALA A 160 -20.18 -4.68 2.65
N GLY A 161 -19.65 -3.62 3.27
CA GLY A 161 -18.50 -3.72 4.20
C GLY A 161 -17.15 -3.39 3.57
N ILE A 162 -17.08 -3.15 2.26
CA ILE A 162 -15.92 -2.51 1.63
C ILE A 162 -16.03 -1.00 1.87
N ASP A 163 -15.01 -0.47 2.53
CA ASP A 163 -14.87 0.95 2.91
C ASP A 163 -13.78 1.66 2.10
N GLY A 164 -12.97 0.94 1.33
CA GLY A 164 -11.92 1.53 0.56
C GLY A 164 -11.60 0.85 -0.75
N LEU A 165 -10.94 1.59 -1.63
CA LEU A 165 -10.38 1.05 -2.86
C LEU A 165 -8.86 1.24 -2.88
N HIS A 166 -8.17 0.30 -3.52
CA HIS A 166 -6.72 0.34 -3.70
C HIS A 166 -6.35 0.02 -5.14
N PHE A 167 -5.47 0.81 -5.73
CA PHE A 167 -4.80 0.45 -6.96
C PHE A 167 -3.28 0.58 -6.81
N HIS A 168 -2.52 -0.21 -7.57
CA HIS A 168 -1.05 -0.12 -7.58
C HIS A 168 -0.58 -0.43 -9.00
N VAL A 169 -0.34 0.62 -9.78
CA VAL A 169 -0.13 0.54 -11.24
C VAL A 169 1.11 1.31 -11.71
N LEU A 170 1.80 1.98 -10.78
CA LEU A 170 2.98 2.79 -11.06
C LEU A 170 4.25 2.03 -10.68
N CYS A 171 5.32 2.26 -11.45
CA CYS A 171 6.68 1.85 -11.16
C CYS A 171 7.62 2.92 -11.69
N GLU A 172 8.48 3.51 -10.84
CA GLU A 172 9.41 4.58 -11.20
C GLU A 172 8.75 5.70 -12.03
N SER A 173 7.57 6.12 -11.59
CA SER A 173 6.65 6.94 -12.40
C SER A 173 6.67 8.39 -11.97
N ARG A 174 6.47 9.29 -12.96
CA ARG A 174 6.37 10.74 -12.76
C ARG A 174 4.94 11.15 -12.40
N PRO A 175 4.72 12.37 -11.87
CA PRO A 175 3.39 12.83 -11.43
C PRO A 175 2.28 12.75 -12.48
N HIS A 176 2.60 13.00 -13.77
CA HIS A 176 1.61 12.91 -14.84
C HIS A 176 1.07 11.48 -15.05
N HIS A 177 1.87 10.45 -14.75
CA HIS A 177 1.41 9.06 -14.80
C HIS A 177 0.37 8.76 -13.71
N LEU A 178 0.52 9.35 -12.52
CA LEU A 178 -0.51 9.25 -11.48
C LEU A 178 -1.81 9.91 -11.93
N LYS A 179 -1.74 11.09 -12.55
CA LYS A 179 -2.92 11.76 -13.11
C LYS A 179 -3.67 10.84 -14.07
N LEU A 180 -2.97 10.24 -15.04
CA LEU A 180 -3.58 9.32 -16.00
C LEU A 180 -4.16 8.05 -15.33
N ALA A 181 -3.50 7.55 -14.28
CA ALA A 181 -4.03 6.43 -13.51
C ALA A 181 -5.32 6.81 -12.77
N LEU A 182 -5.39 8.00 -12.19
CA LEU A 182 -6.60 8.51 -11.54
C LEU A 182 -7.74 8.74 -12.54
N GLU A 183 -7.47 9.29 -13.71
CA GLU A 183 -8.45 9.42 -14.80
C GLU A 183 -9.03 8.06 -15.22
N ALA A 184 -8.18 7.00 -15.26
CA ALA A 184 -8.65 5.64 -15.52
C ALA A 184 -9.49 5.07 -14.37
N VAL A 185 -9.11 5.35 -13.11
CA VAL A 185 -9.92 4.98 -11.93
C VAL A 185 -11.28 5.68 -11.97
N GLU A 186 -11.32 6.99 -12.20
CA GLU A 186 -12.58 7.74 -12.35
C GLU A 186 -13.46 7.15 -13.46
N LYS A 187 -12.87 6.87 -14.61
CA LYS A 187 -13.60 6.32 -15.76
C LYS A 187 -14.25 4.97 -15.46
N HIS A 188 -13.53 4.07 -14.78
CA HIS A 188 -13.95 2.69 -14.60
C HIS A 188 -14.65 2.43 -13.25
N PHE A 189 -14.30 3.21 -12.22
CA PHE A 189 -14.77 3.01 -10.84
C PHE A 189 -15.37 4.27 -10.20
N GLY A 190 -15.54 5.36 -10.96
CA GLY A 190 -16.03 6.65 -10.47
C GLY A 190 -17.35 6.56 -9.69
N GLN A 191 -18.25 5.65 -10.11
CA GLN A 191 -19.54 5.41 -9.43
C GLN A 191 -19.40 4.90 -7.98
N TYR A 192 -18.23 4.47 -7.56
CA TYR A 192 -17.97 3.96 -6.21
C TYR A 192 -17.23 4.97 -5.32
N LEU A 193 -16.63 6.02 -5.89
CA LEU A 193 -15.76 6.93 -5.15
C LEU A 193 -16.49 7.70 -4.04
N ASP A 194 -17.76 8.05 -4.24
CA ASP A 194 -18.59 8.72 -3.22
C ASP A 194 -19.10 7.77 -2.11
N ARG A 195 -18.80 6.46 -2.24
CA ARG A 195 -19.29 5.40 -1.35
C ARG A 195 -18.18 4.83 -0.45
N ILE A 196 -16.96 5.31 -0.60
CA ILE A 196 -15.79 4.82 0.13
C ILE A 196 -15.23 5.88 1.05
N GLY A 197 -14.65 5.45 2.16
CA GLY A 197 -13.96 6.32 3.11
C GLY A 197 -12.53 6.65 2.72
N TRP A 198 -11.88 5.79 1.91
CA TRP A 198 -10.49 5.99 1.52
C TRP A 198 -10.14 5.41 0.14
N LEU A 199 -9.15 6.04 -0.51
CA LEU A 199 -8.56 5.58 -1.76
C LEU A 199 -7.03 5.46 -1.59
N ASN A 200 -6.51 4.24 -1.61
CA ASN A 200 -5.07 3.99 -1.61
C ASN A 200 -4.53 3.94 -3.03
N MET A 201 -3.73 4.91 -3.40
CA MET A 201 -3.19 5.07 -4.75
C MET A 201 -1.93 4.23 -5.02
N GLY A 202 -1.53 3.40 -4.04
CA GLY A 202 -0.30 2.61 -4.15
C GLY A 202 0.97 3.45 -4.08
N GLY A 203 2.04 2.90 -4.60
CA GLY A 203 3.35 3.55 -4.65
C GLY A 203 3.93 3.50 -6.06
N GLY A 204 5.26 3.71 -6.15
CA GLY A 204 5.99 3.67 -7.42
C GLY A 204 6.28 5.06 -8.00
N HIS A 205 6.22 6.09 -7.16
CA HIS A 205 6.60 7.45 -7.54
C HIS A 205 8.11 7.63 -7.50
N LEU A 206 8.65 8.36 -8.48
CA LEU A 206 10.01 8.93 -8.39
C LEU A 206 9.96 10.15 -7.46
N MET A 207 10.85 10.16 -6.48
CA MET A 207 11.06 11.28 -5.55
C MET A 207 12.38 11.98 -5.84
#